data_1189cda8b584c5985d29f8615e9e12bc
#
_entry.id   1189cda8b584c5985d29f8615e9e12bc
#
_cell.length_a   1.000
_cell.length_b   1.000
_cell.length_c   1.000
_cell.angle_alpha   90.00
_cell.angle_beta   90.00
_cell.angle_gamma   90.00
#
_symmetry.space_group_name_H-M   'P 1'
#
loop_
_entity.id
_entity.type
_entity.pdbx_description
1 polymer ?
#
loop_
_entity_poly.entity_id
_entity_poly.type
_entity_poly.pdbx_seq_one_letter_code
_entity_poly.pdbx_strand_id
1 'polypeptide(L)'
;MSDPSPAVAALLSYETLVHAVAGAVGSVTAMSVFFPLDTARIRLQVDDNRKSKSTPIILAEIAKEEGILSLYRGWFPVISSLCCSNFVYFYTFNSLKKVWALKEAQSRPGRDLVIGFIAGTVNVLLTTPMWVVNTRLKLQGAKFRNEDLHQTHYKGIMDAFCQIVGSEGVGALWNGTFPSLLLVFNPAVQFMFYEAMKRKASLGSRKISSLEIFLIGALAKAIATTTTYPLQTVQSILRFGQQKSESKSGLLGSIRNVVYLLLDRIKRQGFLGLYKGLEAKLLQTVLTAALMFVVYEKITGVTFKVMGLSRKVKH
;
A
#
# COMPACT_ATOMS: atom_id res chain seq x y z
N MET A 1 -17.07 34.58 21.12
CA MET A 1 -16.44 33.66 20.17
C MET A 1 -14.96 33.82 20.35
N SER A 2 -14.29 32.85 20.98
CA SER A 2 -12.84 32.88 21.20
C SER A 2 -12.13 32.70 19.86
N ASP A 3 -11.20 33.59 19.52
CA ASP A 3 -10.35 33.49 18.34
C ASP A 3 -9.66 32.10 18.31
N PRO A 4 -9.64 31.45 17.16
CA PRO A 4 -8.97 30.15 17.04
C PRO A 4 -7.49 30.33 17.39
N SER A 5 -6.94 29.42 18.20
CA SER A 5 -5.52 29.47 18.57
C SER A 5 -4.65 29.52 17.29
N PRO A 6 -3.49 30.22 17.31
CA PRO A 6 -2.64 30.41 16.13
C PRO A 6 -2.24 29.09 15.45
N ALA A 7 -2.23 27.97 16.20
CA ALA A 7 -2.02 26.63 15.65
C ALA A 7 -3.22 26.13 14.85
N VAL A 8 -4.45 26.46 15.23
CA VAL A 8 -5.67 26.08 14.48
C VAL A 8 -5.81 26.97 13.24
N ALA A 9 -5.47 28.24 13.31
CA ALA A 9 -5.46 29.13 12.15
C ALA A 9 -4.40 28.71 11.12
N ALA A 10 -3.24 28.24 11.53
CA ALA A 10 -2.21 27.70 10.63
C ALA A 10 -2.63 26.36 9.99
N LEU A 11 -3.38 25.50 10.70
CA LEU A 11 -3.93 24.26 10.15
C LEU A 11 -5.03 24.50 9.13
N LEU A 12 -5.78 25.57 9.26
CA LEU A 12 -6.85 25.99 8.34
C LEU A 12 -6.35 27.01 7.30
N SER A 13 -5.02 27.23 7.24
CA SER A 13 -4.47 28.11 6.21
C SER A 13 -4.76 27.57 4.82
N TYR A 14 -5.07 28.46 3.89
CA TYR A 14 -5.34 28.12 2.50
C TYR A 14 -4.18 27.36 1.86
N GLU A 15 -2.94 27.70 2.19
CA GLU A 15 -1.74 26.98 1.72
C GLU A 15 -1.76 25.50 2.13
N THR A 16 -2.12 25.21 3.39
CA THR A 16 -2.23 23.82 3.87
C THR A 16 -3.31 23.05 3.12
N LEU A 17 -4.44 23.70 2.83
CA LEU A 17 -5.53 23.08 2.04
C LEU A 17 -5.08 22.79 0.61
N VAL A 18 -4.39 23.72 -0.05
CA VAL A 18 -3.86 23.55 -1.42
C VAL A 18 -2.90 22.37 -1.47
N HIS A 19 -1.97 22.26 -0.52
CA HIS A 19 -1.03 21.16 -0.45
C HIS A 19 -1.73 19.82 -0.19
N ALA A 20 -2.75 19.79 0.67
CA ALA A 20 -3.54 18.59 0.94
C ALA A 20 -4.31 18.12 -0.29
N VAL A 21 -5.01 19.04 -0.97
CA VAL A 21 -5.76 18.71 -2.20
C VAL A 21 -4.82 18.29 -3.33
N ALA A 22 -3.72 19.02 -3.54
CA ALA A 22 -2.72 18.67 -4.56
C ALA A 22 -2.12 17.28 -4.31
N GLY A 23 -1.81 16.95 -3.05
CA GLY A 23 -1.32 15.63 -2.67
C GLY A 23 -2.34 14.52 -2.89
N ALA A 24 -3.60 14.75 -2.53
CA ALA A 24 -4.69 13.80 -2.72
C ALA A 24 -4.96 13.55 -4.22
N VAL A 25 -5.12 14.62 -5.01
CA VAL A 25 -5.33 14.51 -6.47
C VAL A 25 -4.14 13.86 -7.14
N GLY A 26 -2.91 14.25 -6.78
CA GLY A 26 -1.69 13.65 -7.30
C GLY A 26 -1.61 12.14 -7.02
N SER A 27 -1.94 11.71 -5.81
CA SER A 27 -1.94 10.31 -5.41
C SER A 27 -2.99 9.50 -6.18
N VAL A 28 -4.23 9.99 -6.27
CA VAL A 28 -5.32 9.31 -6.99
C VAL A 28 -5.00 9.21 -8.47
N THR A 29 -4.52 10.30 -9.08
CA THR A 29 -4.15 10.32 -10.51
C THR A 29 -3.03 9.33 -10.78
N ALA A 30 -1.95 9.36 -10.00
CA ALA A 30 -0.81 8.47 -10.18
C ALA A 30 -1.19 6.99 -9.98
N MET A 31 -2.00 6.70 -8.95
CA MET A 31 -2.51 5.34 -8.72
C MET A 31 -3.43 4.88 -9.87
N SER A 32 -4.27 5.76 -10.41
CA SER A 32 -5.18 5.43 -11.51
C SER A 32 -4.41 5.13 -12.81
N VAL A 33 -3.41 5.95 -13.15
CA VAL A 33 -2.61 5.74 -14.37
C VAL A 33 -1.84 4.42 -14.31
N PHE A 34 -1.27 4.07 -13.15
CA PHE A 34 -0.47 2.86 -12.98
C PHE A 34 -1.21 1.71 -12.33
N PHE A 35 -2.54 1.78 -12.25
CA PHE A 35 -3.38 0.70 -11.71
C PHE A 35 -3.23 -0.64 -12.46
N PRO A 36 -3.06 -0.67 -13.80
CA PRO A 36 -2.77 -1.91 -14.52
C PRO A 36 -1.57 -2.69 -13.98
N LEU A 37 -0.50 -2.02 -13.53
CA LEU A 37 0.66 -2.68 -12.93
C LEU A 37 0.30 -3.41 -11.64
N ASP A 38 -0.59 -2.83 -10.83
CA ASP A 38 -1.08 -3.48 -9.61
C ASP A 38 -1.97 -4.69 -9.94
N THR A 39 -2.73 -4.63 -11.03
CA THR A 39 -3.51 -5.78 -11.53
C THR A 39 -2.58 -6.90 -12.00
N ALA A 40 -1.56 -6.62 -12.79
CA ALA A 40 -0.57 -7.62 -13.21
C ALA A 40 0.12 -8.28 -12.02
N ARG A 41 0.52 -7.47 -11.02
CA ARG A 41 1.13 -7.96 -9.77
C ARG A 41 0.24 -8.96 -9.05
N ILE A 42 -1.01 -8.57 -8.75
CA ILE A 42 -1.90 -9.42 -7.95
C ILE A 42 -2.24 -10.73 -8.68
N ARG A 43 -2.36 -10.70 -10.02
CA ARG A 43 -2.56 -11.90 -10.83
C ARG A 43 -1.39 -12.87 -10.71
N LEU A 44 -0.15 -12.37 -10.80
CA LEU A 44 1.06 -13.17 -10.65
C LEU A 44 1.25 -13.70 -9.21
N GLN A 45 0.78 -12.95 -8.21
CA GLN A 45 0.87 -13.39 -6.81
C GLN A 45 -0.11 -14.50 -6.48
N VAL A 46 -1.32 -14.46 -7.02
CA VAL A 46 -2.40 -15.39 -6.68
C VAL A 46 -2.40 -16.62 -7.58
N ASP A 47 -2.17 -16.45 -8.88
CA ASP A 47 -2.19 -17.56 -9.85
C ASP A 47 -0.80 -18.20 -9.97
N ASP A 48 -0.64 -19.33 -9.29
CA ASP A 48 0.61 -20.08 -9.25
C ASP A 48 1.04 -20.60 -10.62
N ASN A 49 0.10 -21.03 -11.44
CA ASN A 49 0.38 -21.66 -12.74
C ASN A 49 0.65 -20.63 -13.83
N ARG A 50 0.39 -19.34 -13.58
CA ARG A 50 0.75 -18.28 -14.54
C ARG A 50 2.27 -18.11 -14.58
N LYS A 51 2.85 -18.29 -15.78
CA LYS A 51 4.30 -18.12 -15.97
C LYS A 51 4.73 -16.69 -15.67
N SER A 52 5.87 -16.55 -14.97
CA SER A 52 6.49 -15.24 -14.76
C SER A 52 7.08 -14.76 -16.09
N LYS A 53 6.46 -13.73 -16.66
CA LYS A 53 6.93 -13.01 -17.86
C LYS A 53 7.11 -11.54 -17.49
N SER A 54 7.75 -10.77 -18.36
CA SER A 54 7.87 -9.32 -18.14
C SER A 54 6.50 -8.66 -18.03
N THR A 55 6.42 -7.61 -17.23
CA THR A 55 5.16 -6.92 -16.90
C THR A 55 4.34 -6.50 -18.13
N PRO A 56 4.94 -5.92 -19.22
CA PRO A 56 4.17 -5.57 -20.42
C PRO A 56 3.51 -6.77 -21.10
N ILE A 57 4.18 -7.92 -21.11
CA ILE A 57 3.63 -9.15 -21.71
C ILE A 57 2.43 -9.65 -20.91
N ILE A 58 2.52 -9.63 -19.56
CA ILE A 58 1.41 -10.02 -18.68
C ILE A 58 0.20 -9.09 -18.88
N LEU A 59 0.43 -7.78 -19.00
CA LEU A 59 -0.63 -6.81 -19.27
C LEU A 59 -1.31 -7.06 -20.61
N ALA A 60 -0.51 -7.34 -21.66
CA ALA A 60 -1.03 -7.65 -22.99
C ALA A 60 -1.83 -8.97 -22.99
N GLU A 61 -1.37 -10.00 -22.26
CA GLU A 61 -2.10 -11.26 -22.10
C GLU A 61 -3.45 -11.03 -21.41
N ILE A 62 -3.49 -10.32 -20.28
CA ILE A 62 -4.74 -10.02 -19.57
C ILE A 62 -5.69 -9.22 -20.46
N ALA A 63 -5.19 -8.19 -21.16
CA ALA A 63 -5.99 -7.38 -22.06
C ALA A 63 -6.58 -8.18 -23.23
N LYS A 64 -5.81 -9.15 -23.79
CA LYS A 64 -6.27 -10.06 -24.84
C LYS A 64 -7.31 -11.06 -24.36
N GLU A 65 -7.11 -11.62 -23.17
CA GLU A 65 -7.94 -12.71 -22.63
C GLU A 65 -9.25 -12.21 -22.01
N GLU A 66 -9.22 -11.06 -21.35
CA GLU A 66 -10.32 -10.53 -20.53
C GLU A 66 -10.79 -9.15 -20.95
N GLY A 67 -10.14 -8.52 -21.93
CA GLY A 67 -10.39 -7.15 -22.38
C GLY A 67 -9.63 -6.08 -21.57
N ILE A 68 -9.46 -4.88 -22.15
CA ILE A 68 -8.68 -3.78 -21.55
C ILE A 68 -9.29 -3.29 -20.23
N LEU A 69 -10.61 -3.27 -20.11
CA LEU A 69 -11.31 -2.83 -18.89
C LEU A 69 -11.03 -3.74 -17.68
N SER A 70 -10.64 -4.99 -17.91
CA SER A 70 -10.27 -5.91 -16.85
C SER A 70 -9.04 -5.45 -16.06
N LEU A 71 -8.16 -4.67 -16.69
CA LEU A 71 -6.98 -4.08 -16.04
C LEU A 71 -7.33 -3.07 -14.95
N TYR A 72 -8.53 -2.46 -15.03
CA TYR A 72 -9.05 -1.49 -14.05
C TYR A 72 -10.10 -2.07 -13.11
N ARG A 73 -10.30 -3.39 -13.16
CA ARG A 73 -11.26 -4.06 -12.28
C ARG A 73 -10.87 -3.88 -10.82
N GLY A 74 -11.83 -3.43 -10.00
CA GLY A 74 -11.57 -3.14 -8.58
C GLY A 74 -10.87 -1.78 -8.32
N TRP A 75 -10.76 -0.89 -9.31
CA TRP A 75 -10.14 0.43 -9.14
C TRP A 75 -10.85 1.26 -8.05
N PHE A 76 -12.17 1.41 -8.13
CA PHE A 76 -12.94 2.21 -7.18
C PHE A 76 -12.86 1.65 -5.74
N PRO A 77 -13.09 0.35 -5.48
CA PRO A 77 -12.86 -0.25 -4.18
C PRO A 77 -11.47 0.02 -3.59
N VAL A 78 -10.41 -0.07 -4.42
CA VAL A 78 -9.04 0.17 -3.94
C VAL A 78 -8.83 1.63 -3.55
N ILE A 79 -9.29 2.60 -4.35
CA ILE A 79 -9.17 4.02 -4.00
C ILE A 79 -9.94 4.33 -2.72
N SER A 80 -11.17 3.84 -2.60
CA SER A 80 -11.99 4.03 -1.37
C SER A 80 -11.29 3.46 -0.13
N SER A 81 -10.71 2.28 -0.23
CA SER A 81 -9.99 1.67 0.89
C SER A 81 -8.69 2.37 1.23
N LEU A 82 -7.98 2.91 0.23
CA LEU A 82 -6.80 3.75 0.47
C LEU A 82 -7.18 5.01 1.25
N CYS A 83 -8.27 5.68 0.86
CA CYS A 83 -8.76 6.87 1.59
C CYS A 83 -9.13 6.53 3.03
N CYS A 84 -9.92 5.47 3.25
CA CYS A 84 -10.27 5.01 4.59
C CYS A 84 -9.04 4.63 5.42
N SER A 85 -8.12 3.87 4.84
CA SER A 85 -6.92 3.42 5.52
C SER A 85 -6.03 4.59 5.93
N ASN A 86 -5.83 5.56 5.04
CA ASN A 86 -5.08 6.77 5.36
C ASN A 86 -5.77 7.58 6.47
N PHE A 87 -7.09 7.74 6.39
CA PHE A 87 -7.86 8.45 7.43
C PHE A 87 -7.68 7.78 8.80
N VAL A 88 -7.88 6.46 8.90
CA VAL A 88 -7.74 5.71 10.16
C VAL A 88 -6.31 5.85 10.69
N TYR A 89 -5.31 5.69 9.83
CA TYR A 89 -3.90 5.78 10.23
C TYR A 89 -3.55 7.16 10.78
N PHE A 90 -3.82 8.23 10.02
CA PHE A 90 -3.47 9.58 10.42
C PHE A 90 -4.29 10.08 11.61
N TYR A 91 -5.57 9.72 11.68
CA TYR A 91 -6.41 10.03 12.82
C TYR A 91 -5.87 9.39 14.10
N THR A 92 -5.58 8.10 14.06
CA THR A 92 -5.03 7.36 15.21
C THR A 92 -3.66 7.88 15.60
N PHE A 93 -2.77 8.12 14.62
CA PHE A 93 -1.43 8.64 14.85
C PHE A 93 -1.46 10.01 15.55
N ASN A 94 -2.24 10.95 15.03
CA ASN A 94 -2.34 12.30 15.58
C ASN A 94 -3.04 12.31 16.95
N SER A 95 -4.07 11.48 17.15
CA SER A 95 -4.75 11.35 18.44
C SER A 95 -3.80 10.81 19.51
N LEU A 96 -3.06 9.76 19.22
CA LEU A 96 -2.05 9.19 20.13
C LEU A 96 -0.94 10.20 20.43
N LYS A 97 -0.48 10.91 19.40
CA LYS A 97 0.55 11.96 19.57
C LYS A 97 0.09 13.08 20.50
N LYS A 98 -1.17 13.54 20.37
CA LYS A 98 -1.75 14.54 21.28
C LYS A 98 -1.85 14.02 22.72
N VAL A 99 -2.39 12.82 22.91
CA VAL A 99 -2.53 12.22 24.25
C VAL A 99 -1.17 12.06 24.93
N TRP A 100 -0.14 11.67 24.15
CA TRP A 100 1.21 11.49 24.70
C TRP A 100 1.94 12.81 24.92
N ALA A 101 1.70 13.82 24.09
CA ALA A 101 2.27 15.15 24.28
C ALA A 101 1.78 15.84 25.57
N LEU A 102 0.58 15.51 26.04
CA LEU A 102 0.04 15.98 27.33
C LEU A 102 0.82 15.42 28.54
N LYS A 103 1.51 14.29 28.37
CA LYS A 103 2.29 13.65 29.44
C LYS A 103 3.78 14.02 29.44
N GLU A 104 4.34 14.36 28.30
CA GLU A 104 5.77 14.71 28.14
C GLU A 104 5.95 15.78 27.05
N ALA A 105 6.55 16.90 27.40
CA ALA A 105 6.74 18.07 26.51
C ALA A 105 7.80 17.85 25.39
N GLN A 106 8.63 16.78 25.46
CA GLN A 106 9.75 16.60 24.54
C GLN A 106 9.49 15.49 23.51
N SER A 107 9.51 15.83 22.22
CA SER A 107 9.39 14.88 21.11
C SER A 107 10.68 14.06 20.99
N ARG A 108 10.59 12.72 21.16
CA ARG A 108 11.69 11.78 20.95
C ARG A 108 11.41 10.92 19.72
N PRO A 109 12.36 10.73 18.79
CA PRO A 109 12.16 9.94 17.56
C PRO A 109 11.64 8.51 17.82
N GLY A 110 12.10 7.86 18.90
CA GLY A 110 11.62 6.54 19.28
C GLY A 110 10.15 6.49 19.66
N ARG A 111 9.62 7.56 20.24
CA ARG A 111 8.20 7.67 20.58
C ARG A 111 7.32 7.75 19.34
N ASP A 112 7.70 8.54 18.37
CA ASP A 112 6.95 8.67 17.11
C ASP A 112 6.93 7.34 16.34
N LEU A 113 8.00 6.54 16.45
CA LEU A 113 8.05 5.18 15.90
C LEU A 113 7.04 4.24 16.59
N VAL A 114 6.97 4.27 17.93
CA VAL A 114 6.01 3.45 18.70
C VAL A 114 4.57 3.88 18.40
N ILE A 115 4.29 5.18 18.35
CA ILE A 115 2.98 5.71 17.97
C ILE A 115 2.61 5.26 16.55
N GLY A 116 3.55 5.33 15.60
CA GLY A 116 3.36 4.87 14.24
C GLY A 116 3.06 3.37 14.15
N PHE A 117 3.73 2.55 14.96
CA PHE A 117 3.47 1.12 15.06
C PHE A 117 2.06 0.83 15.61
N ILE A 118 1.66 1.49 16.70
CA ILE A 118 0.31 1.32 17.27
C ILE A 118 -0.76 1.78 16.26
N ALA A 119 -0.58 2.95 15.64
CA ALA A 119 -1.48 3.47 14.62
C ALA A 119 -1.58 2.53 13.41
N GLY A 120 -0.45 1.95 12.97
CA GLY A 120 -0.40 0.94 11.91
C GLY A 120 -1.15 -0.34 12.28
N THR A 121 -1.01 -0.80 13.52
CA THR A 121 -1.71 -2.00 14.03
C THR A 121 -3.22 -1.75 14.05
N VAL A 122 -3.68 -0.63 14.60
CA VAL A 122 -5.10 -0.24 14.61
C VAL A 122 -5.64 -0.14 13.18
N ASN A 123 -4.88 0.50 12.29
CA ASN A 123 -5.24 0.62 10.87
C ASN A 123 -5.41 -0.76 10.22
N VAL A 124 -4.47 -1.68 10.41
CA VAL A 124 -4.57 -3.05 9.86
C VAL A 124 -5.83 -3.74 10.38
N LEU A 125 -6.11 -3.71 11.68
CA LEU A 125 -7.26 -4.39 12.26
C LEU A 125 -8.59 -3.85 11.74
N LEU A 126 -8.72 -2.54 11.59
CA LEU A 126 -9.96 -1.91 11.13
C LEU A 126 -10.15 -1.99 9.61
N THR A 127 -9.07 -1.95 8.81
CA THR A 127 -9.20 -1.86 7.36
C THR A 127 -8.99 -3.18 6.62
N THR A 128 -8.53 -4.24 7.29
CA THR A 128 -8.35 -5.56 6.65
C THR A 128 -9.62 -6.07 5.98
N PRO A 129 -10.84 -5.96 6.55
CA PRO A 129 -12.06 -6.36 5.87
C PRO A 129 -12.24 -5.71 4.49
N MET A 130 -11.98 -4.41 4.39
CA MET A 130 -12.05 -3.69 3.12
C MET A 130 -11.01 -4.20 2.11
N TRP A 131 -9.79 -4.48 2.57
CA TRP A 131 -8.71 -5.00 1.72
C TRP A 131 -8.98 -6.43 1.24
N VAL A 132 -9.63 -7.27 2.03
CA VAL A 132 -10.09 -8.61 1.61
C VAL A 132 -11.12 -8.49 0.51
N VAL A 133 -12.17 -7.70 0.71
CA VAL A 133 -13.20 -7.43 -0.30
C VAL A 133 -12.59 -6.88 -1.58
N ASN A 134 -11.67 -5.91 -1.48
CA ASN A 134 -10.98 -5.34 -2.64
C ASN A 134 -10.17 -6.36 -3.42
N THR A 135 -9.43 -7.23 -2.73
CA THR A 135 -8.63 -8.26 -3.39
C THR A 135 -9.52 -9.20 -4.19
N ARG A 136 -10.67 -9.59 -3.65
CA ARG A 136 -11.63 -10.48 -4.30
C ARG A 136 -12.34 -9.79 -5.47
N LEU A 137 -12.78 -8.54 -5.32
CA LEU A 137 -13.36 -7.74 -6.41
C LEU A 137 -12.38 -7.51 -7.55
N LYS A 138 -11.11 -7.30 -7.24
CA LYS A 138 -10.06 -7.13 -8.25
C LYS A 138 -9.79 -8.40 -9.05
N LEU A 139 -9.90 -9.55 -8.42
CA LEU A 139 -9.68 -10.87 -9.02
C LEU A 139 -10.95 -11.50 -9.58
N GLN A 140 -12.10 -10.89 -9.38
CA GLN A 140 -13.39 -11.35 -9.90
C GLN A 140 -13.36 -11.52 -11.42
N GLY A 141 -13.87 -12.66 -11.92
CA GLY A 141 -13.91 -12.97 -13.35
C GLY A 141 -12.52 -13.11 -13.99
N ALA A 142 -11.48 -13.31 -13.20
CA ALA A 142 -10.14 -13.60 -13.69
C ALA A 142 -10.07 -14.96 -14.38
N LYS A 143 -9.35 -15.03 -15.49
CA LYS A 143 -8.99 -16.32 -16.10
C LYS A 143 -7.72 -16.84 -15.42
N PHE A 144 -7.91 -17.70 -14.43
CA PHE A 144 -6.81 -18.35 -13.73
C PHE A 144 -6.26 -19.52 -14.56
N ARG A 145 -4.96 -19.78 -14.43
CA ARG A 145 -4.27 -20.94 -15.00
C ARG A 145 -4.25 -22.11 -14.01
N ASN A 146 -4.53 -21.84 -12.75
CA ASN A 146 -4.68 -22.84 -11.72
C ASN A 146 -6.15 -23.28 -11.64
N GLU A 147 -6.41 -24.56 -11.86
CA GLU A 147 -7.75 -25.17 -11.87
C GLU A 147 -8.41 -25.15 -10.47
N ASP A 148 -7.62 -25.09 -9.41
CA ASP A 148 -8.13 -24.98 -8.04
C ASP A 148 -8.74 -23.60 -7.72
N LEU A 149 -8.51 -22.58 -8.58
CA LEU A 149 -9.00 -21.24 -8.40
C LEU A 149 -10.27 -20.99 -9.21
N HIS A 150 -11.36 -20.72 -8.52
CA HIS A 150 -12.65 -20.49 -9.14
C HIS A 150 -12.92 -19.01 -9.39
N GLN A 151 -13.66 -18.72 -10.46
CA GLN A 151 -14.16 -17.37 -10.71
C GLN A 151 -15.24 -17.01 -9.70
N THR A 152 -15.08 -15.86 -9.06
CA THR A 152 -16.11 -15.27 -8.19
C THR A 152 -16.87 -14.20 -8.95
N HIS A 153 -18.13 -13.98 -8.60
CA HIS A 153 -18.93 -12.91 -9.18
C HIS A 153 -19.66 -12.14 -8.09
N TYR A 154 -19.31 -10.86 -7.96
CA TYR A 154 -19.90 -9.94 -6.99
C TYR A 154 -20.50 -8.75 -7.72
N LYS A 155 -21.68 -8.30 -7.32
CA LYS A 155 -22.34 -7.11 -7.89
C LYS A 155 -21.75 -5.79 -7.39
N GLY A 156 -21.02 -5.81 -6.27
CA GLY A 156 -20.40 -4.63 -5.67
C GLY A 156 -19.77 -4.92 -4.32
N ILE A 157 -19.30 -3.86 -3.64
CA ILE A 157 -18.57 -3.98 -2.36
C ILE A 157 -19.44 -4.63 -1.29
N MET A 158 -20.71 -4.18 -1.15
CA MET A 158 -21.61 -4.71 -0.10
C MET A 158 -22.03 -6.14 -0.39
N ASP A 159 -22.29 -6.47 -1.65
CA ASP A 159 -22.61 -7.83 -2.07
C ASP A 159 -21.46 -8.78 -1.80
N ALA A 160 -20.22 -8.37 -2.16
CA ALA A 160 -19.01 -9.15 -1.85
C ALA A 160 -18.86 -9.36 -0.34
N PHE A 161 -19.10 -8.32 0.46
CA PHE A 161 -19.03 -8.41 1.91
C PHE A 161 -20.06 -9.43 2.45
N CYS A 162 -21.33 -9.33 2.03
CA CYS A 162 -22.40 -10.25 2.46
C CYS A 162 -22.13 -11.69 2.01
N GLN A 163 -21.69 -11.90 0.77
CA GLN A 163 -21.38 -13.24 0.26
C GLN A 163 -20.20 -13.88 1.02
N ILE A 164 -19.14 -13.13 1.30
CA ILE A 164 -17.99 -13.64 2.08
C ILE A 164 -18.43 -14.04 3.49
N VAL A 165 -19.19 -13.18 4.16
CA VAL A 165 -19.69 -13.47 5.52
C VAL A 165 -20.63 -14.67 5.51
N GLY A 166 -21.51 -14.78 4.52
CA GLY A 166 -22.48 -15.88 4.42
C GLY A 166 -21.85 -17.22 4.07
N SER A 167 -20.81 -17.24 3.21
CA SER A 167 -20.18 -18.48 2.73
C SER A 167 -18.99 -18.95 3.57
N GLU A 168 -18.18 -18.03 4.09
CA GLU A 168 -16.93 -18.34 4.79
C GLU A 168 -16.94 -17.90 6.26
N GLY A 169 -17.95 -17.14 6.67
CA GLY A 169 -18.07 -16.58 8.01
C GLY A 169 -17.36 -15.25 8.20
N VAL A 170 -17.69 -14.57 9.31
CA VAL A 170 -17.16 -13.21 9.63
C VAL A 170 -15.62 -13.20 9.73
N GLY A 171 -15.03 -14.27 10.24
CA GLY A 171 -13.58 -14.40 10.41
C GLY A 171 -12.79 -14.32 9.09
N ALA A 172 -13.39 -14.71 7.97
CA ALA A 172 -12.75 -14.66 6.65
C ALA A 172 -12.39 -13.22 6.21
N LEU A 173 -13.09 -12.21 6.71
CA LEU A 173 -12.79 -10.80 6.46
C LEU A 173 -11.45 -10.35 7.06
N TRP A 174 -10.90 -11.07 8.02
CA TRP A 174 -9.59 -10.82 8.61
C TRP A 174 -8.49 -11.75 8.08
N ASN A 175 -8.76 -12.48 6.99
CA ASN A 175 -7.75 -13.28 6.33
C ASN A 175 -6.60 -12.40 5.84
N GLY A 176 -5.36 -12.80 6.17
CA GLY A 176 -4.17 -12.01 5.86
C GLY A 176 -3.85 -10.89 6.87
N THR A 177 -4.55 -10.81 8.01
CA THR A 177 -4.23 -9.84 9.07
C THR A 177 -2.83 -10.07 9.64
N PHE A 178 -2.45 -11.31 9.92
CA PHE A 178 -1.16 -11.62 10.51
C PHE A 178 0.02 -11.14 9.62
N PRO A 179 0.13 -11.50 8.32
CA PRO A 179 1.18 -10.93 7.48
C PRO A 179 1.05 -9.41 7.32
N SER A 180 -0.17 -8.84 7.39
CA SER A 180 -0.36 -7.39 7.37
C SER A 180 0.25 -6.71 8.60
N LEU A 181 0.12 -7.31 9.78
CA LEU A 181 0.75 -6.81 11.01
C LEU A 181 2.27 -6.86 10.93
N LEU A 182 2.85 -7.93 10.38
CA LEU A 182 4.29 -7.99 10.13
C LEU A 182 4.75 -6.91 9.14
N LEU A 183 3.93 -6.58 8.15
CA LEU A 183 4.22 -5.53 7.18
C LEU A 183 4.13 -4.10 7.74
N VAL A 184 3.58 -3.91 8.94
CA VAL A 184 3.63 -2.60 9.65
C VAL A 184 5.08 -2.15 9.89
N PHE A 185 6.03 -3.08 9.98
CA PHE A 185 7.46 -2.75 10.09
C PHE A 185 8.11 -2.28 8.78
N ASN A 186 7.45 -2.41 7.62
CA ASN A 186 8.02 -2.04 6.33
C ASN A 186 8.54 -0.59 6.26
N PRO A 187 7.82 0.44 6.77
CA PRO A 187 8.34 1.80 6.82
C PRO A 187 9.61 1.94 7.70
N ALA A 188 9.71 1.17 8.79
CA ALA A 188 10.90 1.18 9.64
C ALA A 188 12.12 0.58 8.91
N VAL A 189 11.91 -0.53 8.18
CA VAL A 189 12.95 -1.14 7.32
C VAL A 189 13.39 -0.15 6.23
N GLN A 190 12.44 0.51 5.57
CA GLN A 190 12.74 1.54 4.58
C GLN A 190 13.57 2.69 5.17
N PHE A 191 13.18 3.18 6.34
CA PHE A 191 13.87 4.27 7.01
C PHE A 191 15.30 3.87 7.41
N MET A 192 15.51 2.67 7.91
CA MET A 192 16.84 2.14 8.26
C MET A 192 17.77 2.16 7.03
N PHE A 193 17.33 1.66 5.88
CA PHE A 193 18.14 1.67 4.66
C PHE A 193 18.35 3.10 4.15
N TYR A 194 17.33 3.96 4.21
CA TYR A 194 17.43 5.36 3.82
C TYR A 194 18.51 6.07 4.63
N GLU A 195 18.49 5.98 5.97
CA GLU A 195 19.46 6.62 6.84
C GLU A 195 20.87 6.05 6.63
N ALA A 196 21.01 4.73 6.47
CA ALA A 196 22.31 4.10 6.20
C ALA A 196 22.93 4.62 4.89
N MET A 197 22.15 4.72 3.82
CA MET A 197 22.63 5.23 2.52
C MET A 197 22.91 6.73 2.58
N LYS A 198 22.04 7.51 3.22
CA LYS A 198 22.21 8.96 3.39
C LYS A 198 23.47 9.27 4.19
N ARG A 199 23.75 8.53 5.27
CA ARG A 199 25.02 8.68 6.03
C ARG A 199 26.24 8.42 5.16
N LYS A 200 26.24 7.35 4.36
CA LYS A 200 27.34 7.08 3.42
C LYS A 200 27.51 8.19 2.40
N ALA A 201 26.44 8.73 1.84
CA ALA A 201 26.49 9.84 0.88
C ALA A 201 26.99 11.15 1.52
N SER A 202 26.72 11.37 2.83
CA SER A 202 27.16 12.56 3.58
C SER A 202 28.62 12.53 4.05
N LEU A 203 29.30 11.38 3.98
CA LEU A 203 30.68 11.24 4.50
C LEU A 203 31.75 12.09 3.79
N GLY A 204 31.39 12.79 2.70
CA GLY A 204 32.33 13.63 1.94
C GLY A 204 32.18 15.15 2.12
N SER A 205 31.55 15.65 3.21
CA SER A 205 31.28 17.09 3.45
C SER A 205 30.52 17.79 2.31
N ARG A 206 29.94 17.02 1.38
CA ARG A 206 29.20 17.47 0.22
C ARG A 206 27.71 17.64 0.59
N LYS A 207 27.11 18.76 0.20
CA LYS A 207 25.66 18.92 0.27
C LYS A 207 24.99 17.93 -0.69
N ILE A 208 24.16 17.04 -0.17
CA ILE A 208 23.40 16.07 -0.95
C ILE A 208 22.34 16.83 -1.76
N SER A 209 22.31 16.61 -3.08
CA SER A 209 21.30 17.18 -3.99
C SER A 209 19.90 16.60 -3.69
N SER A 210 18.85 17.37 -4.01
CA SER A 210 17.46 16.89 -3.91
C SER A 210 17.21 15.64 -4.76
N LEU A 211 17.85 15.53 -5.91
CA LEU A 211 17.79 14.35 -6.77
C LEU A 211 18.44 13.13 -6.10
N GLU A 212 19.59 13.31 -5.46
CA GLU A 212 20.27 12.23 -4.72
C GLU A 212 19.42 11.75 -3.55
N ILE A 213 18.79 12.66 -2.81
CA ILE A 213 17.84 12.31 -1.72
C ILE A 213 16.66 11.49 -2.26
N PHE A 214 16.09 11.89 -3.41
CA PHE A 214 15.02 11.15 -4.06
C PHE A 214 15.47 9.75 -4.49
N LEU A 215 16.63 9.63 -5.12
CA LEU A 215 17.16 8.33 -5.55
C LEU A 215 17.48 7.41 -4.37
N ILE A 216 18.06 7.94 -3.29
CA ILE A 216 18.29 7.19 -2.05
C ILE A 216 16.95 6.71 -1.47
N GLY A 217 15.93 7.57 -1.44
CA GLY A 217 14.61 7.21 -0.96
C GLY A 217 13.94 6.12 -1.82
N ALA A 218 14.04 6.22 -3.14
CA ALA A 218 13.51 5.24 -4.07
C ALA A 218 14.23 3.89 -3.93
N LEU A 219 15.55 3.89 -3.78
CA LEU A 219 16.35 2.68 -3.59
C LEU A 219 16.05 2.02 -2.23
N ALA A 220 15.95 2.82 -1.16
CA ALA A 220 15.55 2.33 0.17
C ALA A 220 14.18 1.66 0.13
N LYS A 221 13.23 2.27 -0.59
CA LYS A 221 11.88 1.70 -0.79
C LYS A 221 11.92 0.40 -1.59
N ALA A 222 12.73 0.34 -2.64
CA ALA A 222 12.90 -0.85 -3.45
C ALA A 222 13.47 -2.01 -2.62
N ILE A 223 14.53 -1.77 -1.83
CA ILE A 223 15.13 -2.76 -0.95
C ILE A 223 14.12 -3.24 0.11
N ALA A 224 13.44 -2.32 0.80
CA ALA A 224 12.43 -2.67 1.79
C ALA A 224 11.27 -3.49 1.18
N THR A 225 10.82 -3.11 -0.02
CA THR A 225 9.78 -3.85 -0.75
C THR A 225 10.26 -5.25 -1.12
N THR A 226 11.47 -5.41 -1.64
CA THR A 226 12.04 -6.70 -2.03
C THR A 226 12.19 -7.62 -0.82
N THR A 227 12.70 -7.10 0.30
CA THR A 227 12.86 -7.87 1.54
C THR A 227 11.53 -8.37 2.09
N THR A 228 10.49 -7.55 2.03
CA THR A 228 9.16 -7.89 2.55
C THR A 228 8.22 -8.53 1.53
N TYR A 229 8.66 -8.68 0.27
CA TYR A 229 7.82 -9.15 -0.83
C TYR A 229 7.23 -10.55 -0.63
N PRO A 230 7.96 -11.55 -0.08
CA PRO A 230 7.39 -12.86 0.24
C PRO A 230 6.16 -12.76 1.16
N LEU A 231 6.20 -11.91 2.18
CA LEU A 231 5.06 -11.67 3.06
C LEU A 231 3.90 -10.97 2.34
N GLN A 232 4.18 -10.03 1.44
CA GLN A 232 3.15 -9.39 0.60
C GLN A 232 2.47 -10.39 -0.33
N THR A 233 3.22 -11.37 -0.84
CA THR A 233 2.66 -12.45 -1.67
C THR A 233 1.70 -13.32 -0.85
N VAL A 234 2.12 -13.79 0.31
CA VAL A 234 1.24 -14.57 1.22
C VAL A 234 0.02 -13.77 1.68
N GLN A 235 0.19 -12.48 1.98
CA GLN A 235 -0.91 -11.59 2.32
C GLN A 235 -1.97 -11.53 1.20
N SER A 236 -1.54 -11.41 -0.05
CA SER A 236 -2.44 -11.36 -1.21
C SER A 236 -3.19 -12.67 -1.41
N ILE A 237 -2.51 -13.81 -1.24
CA ILE A 237 -3.09 -15.14 -1.32
C ILE A 237 -4.16 -15.35 -0.25
N LEU A 238 -3.83 -15.02 1.01
CA LEU A 238 -4.76 -15.16 2.13
C LEU A 238 -5.98 -14.25 1.99
N ARG A 239 -5.81 -13.02 1.50
CA ARG A 239 -6.92 -12.10 1.23
C ARG A 239 -7.85 -12.61 0.14
N PHE A 240 -7.33 -13.30 -0.85
CA PHE A 240 -8.13 -13.92 -1.91
C PHE A 240 -8.97 -15.08 -1.37
N GLY A 241 -8.44 -15.89 -0.44
CA GLY A 241 -9.21 -16.84 0.38
C GLY A 241 -9.57 -18.17 -0.28
N GLN A 242 -9.19 -18.42 -1.54
CA GLN A 242 -9.55 -19.67 -2.25
C GLN A 242 -8.56 -20.83 -2.05
N GLN A 243 -7.44 -20.60 -1.39
CA GLN A 243 -6.54 -21.70 -1.04
C GLN A 243 -6.99 -22.39 0.24
N LYS A 244 -6.97 -23.74 0.23
CA LYS A 244 -7.25 -24.57 1.39
C LYS A 244 -6.27 -24.24 2.51
N SER A 245 -6.68 -23.36 3.41
CA SER A 245 -5.98 -23.12 4.67
C SER A 245 -6.59 -24.07 5.69
N GLU A 246 -5.78 -24.92 6.32
CA GLU A 246 -6.23 -25.64 7.49
C GLU A 246 -6.52 -24.61 8.62
N SER A 247 -7.78 -24.18 8.67
CA SER A 247 -8.24 -23.18 9.63
C SER A 247 -8.24 -23.79 11.05
N LYS A 248 -7.10 -23.69 11.72
CA LYS A 248 -7.09 -23.70 13.18
C LYS A 248 -7.09 -22.25 13.63
N SER A 249 -8.17 -21.85 14.28
CA SER A 249 -8.33 -20.51 14.86
C SER A 249 -7.23 -20.25 15.90
N GLY A 250 -6.62 -19.06 15.83
CA GLY A 250 -5.61 -18.60 16.77
C GLY A 250 -4.32 -18.09 16.12
N LEU A 251 -3.51 -17.38 16.90
CA LEU A 251 -2.25 -16.78 16.44
C LEU A 251 -1.27 -17.85 15.89
N LEU A 252 -1.14 -18.98 16.59
CA LEU A 252 -0.31 -20.11 16.17
C LEU A 252 -0.79 -20.72 14.84
N GLY A 253 -2.11 -20.81 14.63
CA GLY A 253 -2.69 -21.23 13.35
C GLY A 253 -2.33 -20.26 12.22
N SER A 254 -2.40 -18.97 12.47
CA SER A 254 -2.04 -17.94 11.48
C SER A 254 -0.55 -17.99 11.10
N ILE A 255 0.35 -18.17 12.08
CA ILE A 255 1.79 -18.33 11.83
C ILE A 255 2.04 -19.60 10.99
N ARG A 256 1.44 -20.72 11.39
CA ARG A 256 1.58 -22.00 10.67
C ARG A 256 1.10 -21.88 9.22
N ASN A 257 -0.03 -21.21 8.99
CA ASN A 257 -0.55 -20.97 7.65
C ASN A 257 0.40 -20.12 6.79
N VAL A 258 0.97 -19.06 7.34
CA VAL A 258 1.95 -18.23 6.62
C VAL A 258 3.19 -19.05 6.24
N VAL A 259 3.75 -19.80 7.20
CA VAL A 259 4.92 -20.66 6.96
C VAL A 259 4.58 -21.75 5.96
N TYR A 260 3.43 -22.40 6.10
CA TYR A 260 2.96 -23.43 5.15
C TYR A 260 2.86 -22.88 3.72
N LEU A 261 2.22 -21.72 3.52
CA LEU A 261 2.09 -21.11 2.19
C LEU A 261 3.44 -20.72 1.59
N LEU A 262 4.37 -20.19 2.41
CA LEU A 262 5.73 -19.90 1.95
C LEU A 262 6.46 -21.16 1.50
N LEU A 263 6.41 -22.22 2.30
CA LEU A 263 7.08 -23.50 2.00
C LEU A 263 6.44 -24.21 0.81
N ASP A 264 5.12 -24.23 0.73
CA ASP A 264 4.38 -24.82 -0.41
C ASP A 264 4.73 -24.09 -1.71
N ARG A 265 4.79 -22.75 -1.68
CA ARG A 265 5.18 -21.95 -2.84
C ARG A 265 6.62 -22.24 -3.27
N ILE A 266 7.54 -22.34 -2.31
CA ILE A 266 8.94 -22.70 -2.59
C ILE A 266 9.03 -24.12 -3.20
N LYS A 267 8.27 -25.08 -2.68
CA LYS A 267 8.25 -26.46 -3.22
C LYS A 267 7.72 -26.52 -4.63
N ARG A 268 6.65 -25.77 -4.96
CA ARG A 268 6.01 -25.79 -6.28
C ARG A 268 6.78 -24.99 -7.33
N GLN A 269 7.36 -23.87 -6.98
CA GLN A 269 7.89 -22.89 -7.93
C GLN A 269 9.34 -22.46 -7.67
N GLY A 270 9.96 -23.05 -6.65
CA GLY A 270 11.27 -22.61 -6.18
C GLY A 270 11.23 -21.26 -5.45
N PHE A 271 12.38 -20.80 -4.98
CA PHE A 271 12.51 -19.55 -4.23
C PHE A 271 12.07 -18.33 -5.04
N LEU A 272 12.32 -18.31 -6.35
CA LEU A 272 11.90 -17.21 -7.24
C LEU A 272 10.38 -17.10 -7.38
N GLY A 273 9.63 -18.16 -7.11
CA GLY A 273 8.17 -18.13 -7.09
C GLY A 273 7.57 -17.16 -6.08
N LEU A 274 8.28 -16.87 -4.98
CA LEU A 274 7.88 -15.89 -3.98
C LEU A 274 7.95 -14.44 -4.49
N TYR A 275 8.76 -14.20 -5.53
CA TYR A 275 9.01 -12.88 -6.09
C TYR A 275 8.24 -12.62 -7.39
N LYS A 276 7.31 -13.49 -7.77
CA LYS A 276 6.44 -13.26 -8.94
C LYS A 276 5.67 -11.97 -8.79
N GLY A 277 5.78 -11.09 -9.79
CA GLY A 277 5.16 -9.77 -9.81
C GLY A 277 5.94 -8.67 -9.08
N LEU A 278 7.16 -8.94 -8.57
CA LEU A 278 8.02 -7.93 -7.96
C LEU A 278 8.37 -6.83 -8.97
N GLU A 279 8.67 -7.18 -10.22
CA GLU A 279 8.94 -6.23 -11.31
C GLU A 279 7.78 -5.21 -11.44
N ALA A 280 6.55 -5.69 -11.56
CA ALA A 280 5.36 -4.84 -11.64
C ALA A 280 5.22 -3.94 -10.41
N LYS A 281 5.53 -4.46 -9.21
CA LYS A 281 5.47 -3.69 -7.96
C LYS A 281 6.52 -2.59 -7.90
N LEU A 282 7.75 -2.88 -8.29
CA LEU A 282 8.82 -1.89 -8.31
C LEU A 282 8.55 -0.80 -9.33
N LEU A 283 8.16 -1.18 -10.56
CA LEU A 283 7.75 -0.24 -11.60
C LEU A 283 6.60 0.64 -11.12
N GLN A 284 5.54 0.05 -10.58
CA GLN A 284 4.42 0.79 -10.01
C GLN A 284 4.90 1.79 -8.96
N THR A 285 5.75 1.37 -8.03
CA THR A 285 6.19 2.23 -6.91
C THR A 285 6.97 3.45 -7.42
N VAL A 286 7.90 3.25 -8.35
CA VAL A 286 8.73 4.33 -8.90
C VAL A 286 7.89 5.28 -9.76
N LEU A 287 7.10 4.73 -10.69
CA LEU A 287 6.30 5.51 -11.62
C LEU A 287 5.19 6.29 -10.91
N THR A 288 4.53 5.68 -9.91
CA THR A 288 3.52 6.35 -9.09
C THR A 288 4.12 7.53 -8.31
N ALA A 289 5.29 7.34 -7.70
CA ALA A 289 5.98 8.41 -6.97
C ALA A 289 6.38 9.56 -7.91
N ALA A 290 6.94 9.24 -9.07
CA ALA A 290 7.34 10.24 -10.06
C ALA A 290 6.14 11.04 -10.58
N LEU A 291 5.06 10.37 -10.98
CA LEU A 291 3.87 11.06 -11.49
C LEU A 291 3.16 11.87 -10.40
N MET A 292 3.06 11.33 -9.18
CA MET A 292 2.50 12.06 -8.05
C MET A 292 3.24 13.37 -7.81
N PHE A 293 4.58 13.33 -7.85
CA PHE A 293 5.40 14.52 -7.66
C PHE A 293 5.14 15.57 -8.76
N VAL A 294 5.13 15.15 -10.03
CA VAL A 294 4.86 16.04 -11.17
C VAL A 294 3.46 16.68 -11.07
N VAL A 295 2.42 15.88 -10.79
CA VAL A 295 1.04 16.37 -10.64
C VAL A 295 0.94 17.33 -9.45
N TYR A 296 1.53 16.98 -8.32
CA TYR A 296 1.58 17.84 -7.14
C TYR A 296 2.23 19.18 -7.43
N GLU A 297 3.40 19.21 -8.08
CA GLU A 297 4.09 20.46 -8.44
C GLU A 297 3.28 21.32 -9.42
N LYS A 298 2.64 20.68 -10.41
CA LYS A 298 1.80 21.40 -11.37
C LYS A 298 0.58 22.03 -10.69
N ILE A 299 -0.14 21.28 -9.83
CA ILE A 299 -1.33 21.80 -9.14
C ILE A 299 -0.94 22.93 -8.21
N THR A 300 0.08 22.74 -7.36
CA THR A 300 0.53 23.78 -6.44
C THR A 300 1.03 25.01 -7.19
N GLY A 301 1.81 24.83 -8.25
CA GLY A 301 2.34 25.94 -9.07
C GLY A 301 1.24 26.76 -9.75
N VAL A 302 0.24 26.07 -10.35
CA VAL A 302 -0.92 26.75 -10.98
C VAL A 302 -1.75 27.49 -9.93
N THR A 303 -2.05 26.85 -8.81
CA THR A 303 -2.89 27.44 -7.76
C THR A 303 -2.23 28.68 -7.17
N PHE A 304 -0.96 28.63 -6.81
CA PHE A 304 -0.24 29.80 -6.29
C PHE A 304 -0.13 30.94 -7.33
N LYS A 305 0.05 30.60 -8.62
CA LYS A 305 0.08 31.58 -9.69
C LYS A 305 -1.26 32.29 -9.89
N VAL A 306 -2.35 31.53 -9.89
CA VAL A 306 -3.73 32.07 -10.03
C VAL A 306 -4.10 32.99 -8.87
N MET A 307 -3.59 32.67 -7.67
CA MET A 307 -3.89 33.44 -6.45
C MET A 307 -2.94 34.60 -6.18
N GLY A 308 -1.96 34.86 -7.05
CA GLY A 308 -0.98 35.93 -6.85
C GLY A 308 -0.07 35.73 -5.64
N LEU A 309 -0.02 34.54 -5.06
CA LEU A 309 0.83 34.19 -3.93
C LEU A 309 2.22 33.82 -4.43
N SER A 310 3.22 34.61 -4.02
CA SER A 310 4.64 34.29 -4.34
C SER A 310 5.05 33.01 -3.64
N ARG A 311 5.47 32.00 -4.40
CA ARG A 311 6.02 30.75 -3.89
C ARG A 311 7.32 31.04 -3.15
N LYS A 312 7.29 31.12 -1.82
CA LYS A 312 8.52 31.11 -1.02
C LYS A 312 9.13 29.72 -1.11
N VAL A 313 10.03 29.54 -2.10
CA VAL A 313 10.88 28.34 -2.20
C VAL A 313 11.85 28.41 -1.03
N LYS A 314 11.58 27.69 0.05
CA LYS A 314 12.61 27.38 1.05
C LYS A 314 13.53 26.32 0.44
N HIS A 315 14.70 26.75 -0.01
CA HIS A 315 15.83 25.88 -0.31
C HIS A 315 16.46 25.32 0.95
#